data_51c0c5ddeed4f1662cc6ad31a5d9e992
#
_entry.id   51c0c5ddeed4f1662cc6ad31a5d9e992
#
_cell.length_a   1.000
_cell.length_b   1.000
_cell.length_c   1.000
_cell.angle_alpha   90.00
_cell.angle_beta   90.00
_cell.angle_gamma   90.00
#
_symmetry.space_group_name_H-M   'P 1'
#
loop_
_entity.id
_entity.type
_entity.pdbx_description
1 polymer ?
#
loop_
_entity_poly.entity_id
_entity_poly.type
_entity_poly.pdbx_seq_one_letter_code
_entity_poly.pdbx_strand_id
1 'polypeptide(L)' 'MSDYEEDLAACLSDAGLTDEAIGEAVRLCEAGQKEDLVRYLRVKRCDLIEELHESQKKIDRVDYMIRQTEKQI' A
#
# COMPACT_ATOMS: atom_id res chain seq x y z
N MET A 1 4.72 -17.34 -5.08
CA MET A 1 4.46 -16.04 -4.47
C MET A 1 5.67 -15.15 -4.60
N SER A 2 5.50 -13.93 -5.01
CA SER A 2 6.64 -13.04 -5.22
C SER A 2 7.02 -12.34 -3.92
N ASP A 3 8.30 -12.02 -3.77
CA ASP A 3 8.79 -11.25 -2.63
C ASP A 3 8.07 -9.90 -2.56
N TYR A 4 7.64 -9.37 -3.71
CA TYR A 4 6.93 -8.11 -3.77
C TYR A 4 5.61 -8.16 -3.00
N GLU A 5 4.86 -9.25 -3.11
CA GLU A 5 3.59 -9.39 -2.40
C GLU A 5 3.80 -9.44 -0.88
N GLU A 6 4.83 -10.14 -0.46
CA GLU A 6 5.19 -10.22 0.96
C GLU A 6 5.62 -8.85 1.48
N ASP A 7 6.44 -8.13 0.72
CA ASP A 7 6.84 -6.76 1.07
C ASP A 7 5.65 -5.84 1.14
N LEU A 8 4.73 -5.95 0.18
CA LEU A 8 3.53 -5.14 0.15
C LEU A 8 2.71 -5.34 1.42
N ALA A 9 2.43 -6.60 1.76
CA ALA A 9 1.65 -6.90 2.95
C ALA A 9 2.33 -6.41 4.22
N ALA A 10 3.64 -6.64 4.33
CA ALA A 10 4.40 -6.21 5.51
C ALA A 10 4.43 -4.69 5.65
N CYS A 11 4.67 -3.97 4.56
CA CYS A 11 4.71 -2.51 4.59
C CYS A 11 3.35 -1.92 4.93
N LEU A 12 2.27 -2.47 4.39
CA LEU A 12 0.94 -1.98 4.68
C LEU A 12 0.53 -2.29 6.12
N SER A 13 0.95 -3.43 6.63
CA SER A 13 0.73 -3.77 8.05
C SER A 13 1.45 -2.78 8.96
N ASP A 14 2.71 -2.46 8.64
CA ASP A 14 3.49 -1.48 9.38
C ASP A 14 2.85 -0.09 9.30
N ALA A 15 2.20 0.21 8.20
CA ALA A 15 1.49 1.49 8.03
C ALA A 15 0.18 1.54 8.81
N GLY A 16 -0.24 0.43 9.39
CA GLY A 16 -1.45 0.40 10.20
C GLY A 16 -2.73 0.17 9.41
N LEU A 17 -2.65 -0.32 8.19
CA LEU A 17 -3.84 -0.65 7.42
C LEU A 17 -4.51 -1.90 8.01
N THR A 18 -5.83 -1.99 7.81
CA THR A 18 -6.59 -3.14 8.28
C THR A 18 -6.29 -4.37 7.43
N ASP A 19 -6.59 -5.55 7.96
CA ASP A 19 -6.41 -6.79 7.22
C ASP A 19 -7.22 -6.79 5.92
N GLU A 20 -8.41 -6.20 5.94
CA GLU A 20 -9.23 -6.05 4.73
C GLU A 20 -8.54 -5.21 3.67
N ALA A 21 -7.95 -4.09 4.08
CA ALA A 21 -7.24 -3.21 3.15
C ALA A 21 -6.00 -3.89 2.58
N ILE A 22 -5.27 -4.60 3.42
CA ILE A 22 -4.09 -5.35 2.98
C ILE A 22 -4.49 -6.43 1.98
N GLY A 23 -5.56 -7.17 2.29
CA GLY A 23 -6.07 -8.22 1.40
C GLY A 23 -6.48 -7.67 0.05
N GLU A 24 -7.14 -6.53 0.01
CA GLU A 24 -7.54 -5.90 -1.24
C GLU A 24 -6.33 -5.50 -2.08
N ALA A 25 -5.33 -4.90 -1.43
CA ALA A 25 -4.11 -4.49 -2.12
C ALA A 25 -3.37 -5.70 -2.70
N VAL A 26 -3.26 -6.78 -1.94
CA VAL A 26 -2.62 -8.01 -2.40
C VAL A 26 -3.39 -8.60 -3.58
N ARG A 27 -4.70 -8.59 -3.50
CA ARG A 27 -5.54 -9.11 -4.58
C ARG A 27 -5.34 -8.33 -5.88
N LEU A 28 -5.27 -7.00 -5.80
CA LEU A 28 -5.00 -6.18 -6.97
C LEU A 28 -3.62 -6.47 -7.54
N CYS A 29 -2.65 -6.69 -6.67
CA CYS A 29 -1.30 -7.05 -7.07
C CYS A 29 -1.27 -8.39 -7.81
N GLU A 30 -1.94 -9.41 -7.25
CA GLU A 30 -2.00 -10.73 -7.85
C GLU A 30 -2.72 -10.74 -9.20
N ALA A 31 -3.71 -9.87 -9.35
CA ALA A 31 -4.45 -9.75 -10.60
C ALA A 31 -3.69 -8.99 -11.68
N GLY A 32 -2.52 -8.46 -11.34
CA GLY A 32 -1.72 -7.67 -12.27
C GLY A 32 -2.27 -6.27 -12.53
N GLN A 33 -3.20 -5.82 -11.70
CA GLN A 33 -3.82 -4.50 -11.84
C GLN A 33 -3.01 -3.46 -11.06
N LYS A 34 -1.79 -3.20 -11.53
CA LYS A 34 -0.86 -2.34 -10.79
C LYS A 34 -1.27 -0.88 -10.77
N GLU A 35 -1.90 -0.39 -11.82
CA GLU A 35 -2.40 0.98 -11.83
C GLU A 35 -3.52 1.17 -10.81
N ASP A 36 -4.41 0.19 -10.70
CA ASP A 36 -5.47 0.21 -9.71
C ASP A 36 -4.90 0.12 -8.30
N LEU A 37 -3.86 -0.69 -8.14
CA LEU A 37 -3.17 -0.81 -6.86
C LEU A 37 -2.56 0.53 -6.43
N VAL A 38 -1.89 1.22 -7.33
CA VAL A 38 -1.32 2.54 -7.04
C VAL A 38 -2.42 3.51 -6.62
N ARG A 39 -3.54 3.52 -7.34
CA ARG A 39 -4.67 4.38 -7.03
C ARG A 39 -5.24 4.06 -5.64
N TYR A 40 -5.39 2.78 -5.34
CA TYR A 40 -5.88 2.33 -4.04
C TYR A 40 -4.96 2.78 -2.91
N LEU A 41 -3.64 2.61 -3.10
CA LEU A 41 -2.66 3.02 -2.10
C LEU A 41 -2.66 4.52 -1.87
N ARG A 42 -2.84 5.30 -2.92
CA ARG A 42 -2.93 6.77 -2.80
C ARG A 42 -4.15 7.19 -1.99
N VAL A 43 -5.27 6.51 -2.16
CA VAL A 43 -6.47 6.77 -1.37
C VAL A 43 -6.20 6.46 0.10
N LYS A 44 -5.56 5.33 0.39
CA LYS A 44 -5.23 4.95 1.77
C LYS A 44 -4.23 5.92 2.40
N ARG A 45 -3.29 6.42 1.60
CA ARG A 45 -2.36 7.45 2.07
C ARG A 45 -3.11 8.70 2.52
N CYS A 46 -4.10 9.14 1.74
CA CYS A 46 -4.91 10.29 2.12
C CYS A 46 -5.68 10.04 3.41
N ASP A 47 -6.25 8.84 3.55
CA ASP A 47 -6.97 8.47 4.77
C ASP A 47 -6.05 8.53 5.99
N LEU A 48 -4.82 8.06 5.86
CA LEU A 48 -3.84 8.10 6.94
C LEU A 48 -3.49 9.54 7.33
N ILE A 49 -3.36 10.42 6.34
CA ILE A 49 -3.08 11.83 6.60
C ILE A 49 -4.22 12.48 7.39
N GLU A 50 -5.46 12.17 7.05
CA GLU A 50 -6.62 12.73 7.72
C GLU A 50 -6.78 12.22 9.15
N GLU A 51 -6.53 10.93 9.36
CA GLU A 51 -6.77 10.31 10.67
C GLU A 51 -5.60 10.47 11.63
N LEU A 52 -4.39 10.53 11.11
CA LEU A 52 -3.19 10.44 11.93
C LEU A 52 -2.20 11.54 11.56
N HIS A 53 -2.52 12.77 11.91
CA HIS A 53 -1.71 13.95 11.59
C HIS A 53 -0.22 13.82 11.87
N GLU A 54 0.20 12.85 12.63
CA GLU A 54 1.56 12.78 13.12
C GLU A 54 2.38 11.58 12.70
N SER A 55 1.83 10.69 11.88
CA SER A 55 2.52 9.44 11.63
C SER A 55 3.28 9.44 10.31
N GLN A 56 4.35 10.22 10.26
CA GLN A 56 5.22 10.31 9.10
C GLN A 56 5.73 8.94 8.66
N LYS A 57 6.06 8.07 9.61
CA LYS A 57 6.55 6.72 9.30
C LYS A 57 5.54 5.90 8.53
N LYS A 58 4.26 5.99 8.90
CA LYS A 58 3.21 5.22 8.23
C LYS A 58 3.00 5.73 6.81
N ILE A 59 3.02 7.03 6.63
CA ILE A 59 2.92 7.64 5.31
C ILE A 59 4.11 7.25 4.44
N ASP A 60 5.31 7.25 5.01
CA ASP A 60 6.52 6.85 4.29
C ASP A 60 6.45 5.40 3.80
N ARG A 61 5.87 4.51 4.58
CA ARG A 61 5.69 3.11 4.17
C ARG A 61 4.76 2.99 2.98
N VAL A 62 3.64 3.71 3.02
CA VAL A 62 2.69 3.69 1.90
C VAL A 62 3.32 4.33 0.67
N ASP A 63 4.01 5.45 0.82
CA ASP A 63 4.72 6.10 -0.28
C ASP A 63 5.76 5.19 -0.91
N TYR A 64 6.50 4.46 -0.08
CA TYR A 64 7.47 3.49 -0.58
C TYR A 64 6.80 2.46 -1.50
N MET A 65 5.66 1.91 -1.07
CA MET A 65 4.96 0.91 -1.87
C MET A 65 4.37 1.50 -3.14
N ILE A 66 3.90 2.74 -3.10
CA ILE A 66 3.43 3.42 -4.29
C ILE A 66 4.55 3.52 -5.32
N ARG A 67 5.74 3.96 -4.89
CA ARG A 67 6.89 4.09 -5.78
C ARG A 67 7.33 2.76 -6.36
N GLN A 68 7.37 1.72 -5.53
CA GLN A 68 7.75 0.39 -5.99
C GLN A 68 6.75 -0.14 -7.02
N THR A 69 5.47 0.11 -6.80
CA THR A 69 4.43 -0.34 -7.73
C THR A 69 4.51 0.42 -9.04
N GLU A 70 4.72 1.73 -8.98
CA GLU A 70 4.84 2.57 -10.17
C GLU A 70 6.01 2.14 -11.06
N LYS A 71 7.09 1.67 -10.47
CA LYS A 71 8.24 1.17 -11.24
C LYS A 71 7.92 -0.07 -12.06
N GLN A 72 6.87 -0.78 -11.70
CA GLN A 72 6.48 -2.02 -12.38
C GLN A 72 5.45 -1.78 -13.48
N ILE A 73 4.95 -0.60 -13.60
CA ILE A 73 4.05 -0.21 -14.66
C ILE A 73 4.83 0.27 -15.85
#